data_5bd37e33809032c7ea4f149f5a8715e3
#
_entry.id   5bd37e33809032c7ea4f149f5a8715e3
#
_cell.length_a   1.000
_cell.length_b   1.000
_cell.length_c   1.000
_cell.angle_alpha   90.00
_cell.angle_beta   90.00
_cell.angle_gamma   90.00
#
_symmetry.space_group_name_H-M   'P 1'
#
loop_
_entity.id
_entity.type
_entity.pdbx_description
1 polymer ?
#
loop_
_entity_poly.entity_id
_entity_poly.type
_entity_poly.pdbx_seq_one_letter_code
_entity_poly.pdbx_strand_id
1 'polypeptide(L)'
;MSGSVSVFVRELKLAWSGGGGPVLPVGFFGVACIMTPFAVGPEIENLKTAGPGVMWIAMALASLLPMERLFQADLEDGTLDAYAGSGVAMEGIAIAKTLAHWLATGVPLSLVAPILWIMLQGAPELAPLVVLTSLIGSAAFFTFGSIGAALAAGVRRGGLLIALATLPLYVPTMIMGAATLYAGASGESTATTLMLTGAAAMLGLAISPFAAAMALRTAID
;
A
#
# COMPACT_ATOMS: atom_id res chain seq x y z
N MET A 1 13.48 0.49 25.10
CA MET A 1 12.54 0.28 23.98
C MET A 1 13.11 -0.88 23.18
N SER A 2 12.29 -1.81 22.67
CA SER A 2 12.80 -2.88 21.80
C SER A 2 13.42 -2.26 20.53
N GLY A 3 14.46 -2.87 19.96
CA GLY A 3 15.14 -2.34 18.78
C GLY A 3 14.17 -2.04 17.61
N SER A 4 13.16 -2.90 17.39
CA SER A 4 12.13 -2.71 16.35
C SER A 4 11.27 -1.46 16.57
N VAL A 5 11.00 -1.07 17.82
CA VAL A 5 10.23 0.16 18.14
C VAL A 5 11.05 1.41 17.80
N SER A 6 12.35 1.40 18.06
CA SER A 6 13.22 2.52 17.68
C SER A 6 13.33 2.67 16.16
N VAL A 7 13.42 1.56 15.44
CA VAL A 7 13.36 1.56 13.96
C VAL A 7 12.03 2.16 13.47
N PHE A 8 10.91 1.69 13.98
CA PHE A 8 9.59 2.20 13.61
C PHE A 8 9.47 3.73 13.79
N VAL A 9 9.88 4.25 14.95
CA VAL A 9 9.80 5.70 15.23
C VAL A 9 10.74 6.50 14.32
N ARG A 10 11.96 5.98 14.04
CA ARG A 10 12.91 6.58 13.10
C ARG A 10 12.27 6.66 11.70
N GLU A 11 11.75 5.54 11.19
CA GLU A 11 11.15 5.46 9.85
C GLU A 11 9.94 6.37 9.70
N LEU A 12 9.08 6.43 10.71
CA LEU A 12 7.92 7.31 10.68
C LEU A 12 8.34 8.79 10.59
N LYS A 13 9.38 9.20 11.31
CA LYS A 13 9.93 10.56 11.21
C LYS A 13 10.54 10.83 9.83
N LEU A 14 11.32 9.88 9.30
CA LEU A 14 11.95 10.02 7.99
C LEU A 14 10.92 10.09 6.86
N ALA A 15 9.86 9.30 6.93
CA ALA A 15 8.79 9.31 5.94
C ALA A 15 8.09 10.69 5.83
N TRP A 16 8.03 11.45 6.92
CA TRP A 16 7.44 12.81 6.92
C TRP A 16 8.46 13.92 6.65
N SER A 17 9.74 13.72 6.99
CA SER A 17 10.79 14.75 6.85
C SER A 17 11.56 14.68 5.52
N GLY A 18 11.53 13.56 4.84
CA GLY A 18 12.38 13.23 3.69
C GLY A 18 11.87 13.71 2.32
N GLY A 19 11.29 14.91 2.22
CA GLY A 19 11.12 15.57 0.90
C GLY A 19 9.98 15.03 0.02
N GLY A 20 8.85 14.69 0.59
CA GLY A 20 7.68 14.31 -0.20
C GLY A 20 6.64 13.49 0.57
N GLY A 21 7.05 12.68 1.51
CA GLY A 21 6.15 11.90 2.36
C GLY A 21 4.97 11.30 1.59
N PRO A 22 3.75 11.41 2.11
CA PRO A 22 2.54 10.93 1.44
C PRO A 22 2.10 11.79 0.24
N VAL A 23 2.68 12.98 0.02
CA VAL A 23 2.21 13.95 -0.98
C VAL A 23 2.26 13.37 -2.38
N LEU A 24 3.34 12.69 -2.76
CA LEU A 24 3.49 12.11 -4.10
C LEU A 24 2.50 10.95 -4.33
N PRO A 25 2.39 9.92 -3.46
CA PRO A 25 1.39 8.87 -3.61
C PRO A 25 -0.05 9.38 -3.59
N VAL A 26 -0.38 10.28 -2.67
CA VAL A 26 -1.74 10.87 -2.57
C VAL A 26 -2.06 11.72 -3.81
N GLY A 27 -1.09 12.52 -4.27
CA GLY A 27 -1.24 13.30 -5.50
C GLY A 27 -1.44 12.41 -6.73
N PHE A 28 -0.65 11.35 -6.86
CA PHE A 28 -0.82 10.36 -7.94
C PHE A 28 -2.21 9.71 -7.89
N PHE A 29 -2.65 9.27 -6.72
CA PHE A 29 -3.97 8.68 -6.51
C PHE A 29 -5.09 9.67 -6.90
N GLY A 30 -4.97 10.93 -6.46
CA GLY A 30 -5.90 12.00 -6.82
C GLY A 30 -5.96 12.24 -8.33
N VAL A 31 -4.80 12.43 -8.96
CA VAL A 31 -4.72 12.67 -10.42
C VAL A 31 -5.30 11.50 -11.21
N ALA A 32 -4.98 10.26 -10.85
CA ALA A 32 -5.54 9.08 -11.53
C ALA A 32 -7.07 9.05 -11.48
N CYS A 33 -7.66 9.35 -10.31
CA CYS A 33 -9.12 9.44 -10.17
C CYS A 33 -9.72 10.65 -10.92
N ILE A 34 -9.05 11.82 -10.90
CA ILE A 34 -9.48 13.03 -11.63
C ILE A 34 -9.47 12.79 -13.15
N MET A 35 -8.54 11.99 -13.65
CA MET A 35 -8.47 11.65 -15.07
C MET A 35 -9.53 10.65 -15.53
N THR A 36 -10.21 9.96 -14.60
CA THR A 36 -11.21 8.93 -14.94
C THR A 36 -12.34 9.43 -15.83
N PRO A 37 -13.00 10.59 -15.59
CA PRO A 37 -14.05 11.10 -16.47
C PRO A 37 -13.59 11.34 -17.92
N PHE A 38 -12.31 11.68 -18.12
CA PHE A 38 -11.75 11.86 -19.45
C PHE A 38 -11.49 10.53 -20.17
N ALA A 39 -11.28 9.45 -19.41
CA ALA A 39 -10.99 8.12 -19.95
C ALA A 39 -12.26 7.32 -20.28
N VAL A 40 -13.29 7.40 -19.42
CA VAL A 40 -14.52 6.58 -19.55
C VAL A 40 -15.74 7.39 -20.00
N GLY A 41 -15.60 8.71 -20.15
CA GLY A 41 -16.70 9.63 -20.40
C GLY A 41 -17.26 10.25 -19.10
N PRO A 42 -17.84 11.46 -19.20
CA PRO A 42 -18.34 12.19 -18.03
C PRO A 42 -19.74 11.74 -17.58
N GLU A 43 -20.35 10.78 -18.25
CA GLU A 43 -21.67 10.26 -17.91
C GLU A 43 -21.63 9.60 -16.51
N ILE A 44 -22.62 9.94 -15.67
CA ILE A 44 -22.72 9.47 -14.30
C ILE A 44 -22.69 7.94 -14.24
N GLU A 45 -23.35 7.27 -15.17
CA GLU A 45 -23.43 5.80 -15.19
C GLU A 45 -22.07 5.16 -15.45
N ASN A 46 -21.28 5.72 -16.37
CA ASN A 46 -19.92 5.26 -16.66
C ASN A 46 -19.01 5.43 -15.43
N LEU A 47 -19.13 6.57 -14.75
CA LEU A 47 -18.33 6.84 -13.54
C LEU A 47 -18.69 5.92 -12.38
N LYS A 48 -19.99 5.66 -12.15
CA LYS A 48 -20.44 4.69 -11.13
C LYS A 48 -19.96 3.27 -11.43
N THR A 49 -19.97 2.88 -12.71
CA THR A 49 -19.55 1.55 -13.13
C THR A 49 -18.03 1.38 -13.06
N ALA A 50 -17.25 2.35 -13.54
CA ALA A 50 -15.79 2.24 -13.55
C ALA A 50 -15.11 2.65 -12.23
N GLY A 51 -15.75 3.56 -11.50
CA GLY A 51 -15.17 4.24 -10.33
C GLY A 51 -14.55 3.33 -9.28
N PRO A 52 -15.26 2.31 -8.76
CA PRO A 52 -14.69 1.39 -7.78
C PRO A 52 -13.41 0.72 -8.27
N GLY A 53 -13.43 0.17 -9.49
CA GLY A 53 -12.28 -0.51 -10.07
C GLY A 53 -11.09 0.43 -10.28
N VAL A 54 -11.32 1.60 -10.88
CA VAL A 54 -10.27 2.60 -11.12
C VAL A 54 -9.67 3.10 -9.83
N MET A 55 -10.49 3.37 -8.80
CA MET A 55 -10.02 3.81 -7.50
C MET A 55 -9.08 2.77 -6.87
N TRP A 56 -9.43 1.49 -6.93
CA TRP A 56 -8.58 0.43 -6.37
C TRP A 56 -7.29 0.22 -7.16
N ILE A 57 -7.33 0.28 -8.49
CA ILE A 57 -6.13 0.24 -9.34
C ILE A 57 -5.22 1.44 -9.02
N ALA A 58 -5.78 2.64 -8.96
CA ALA A 58 -5.03 3.86 -8.67
C ALA A 58 -4.38 3.81 -7.27
N MET A 59 -5.09 3.31 -6.25
CA MET A 59 -4.56 3.13 -4.90
C MET A 59 -3.42 2.10 -4.86
N ALA A 60 -3.57 0.98 -5.57
CA ALA A 60 -2.54 -0.04 -5.67
C ALA A 60 -1.25 0.52 -6.30
N LEU A 61 -1.38 1.24 -7.42
CA LEU A 61 -0.24 1.88 -8.08
C LEU A 61 0.38 2.98 -7.21
N ALA A 62 -0.43 3.79 -6.53
CA ALA A 62 0.05 4.81 -5.59
C ALA A 62 0.85 4.19 -4.44
N SER A 63 0.45 3.02 -3.94
CA SER A 63 1.14 2.32 -2.86
C SER A 63 2.49 1.73 -3.26
N LEU A 64 2.78 1.56 -4.56
CA LEU A 64 4.09 1.13 -5.05
C LEU A 64 5.16 2.23 -4.95
N LEU A 65 4.77 3.51 -5.02
CA LEU A 65 5.72 4.62 -5.03
C LEU A 65 6.66 4.66 -3.82
N PRO A 66 6.20 4.49 -2.57
CA PRO A 66 7.09 4.46 -1.42
C PRO A 66 7.90 3.16 -1.31
N MET A 67 7.50 2.09 -2.01
CA MET A 67 8.16 0.78 -1.91
C MET A 67 9.57 0.80 -2.46
N GLU A 68 9.84 1.60 -3.48
CA GLU A 68 11.16 1.69 -4.12
C GLU A 68 12.27 2.10 -3.13
N ARG A 69 11.93 2.94 -2.16
CA ARG A 69 12.88 3.43 -1.16
C ARG A 69 12.81 2.70 0.17
N LEU A 70 11.88 1.76 0.36
CA LEU A 70 11.60 1.15 1.64
C LEU A 70 12.83 0.48 2.27
N PHE A 71 13.63 -0.24 1.48
CA PHE A 71 14.86 -0.90 1.92
C PHE A 71 16.09 -0.45 1.15
N GLN A 72 15.92 0.04 -0.08
CA GLN A 72 17.02 0.43 -0.95
C GLN A 72 17.88 1.54 -0.33
N ALA A 73 17.27 2.55 0.28
CA ALA A 73 18.00 3.65 0.91
C ALA A 73 18.90 3.17 2.06
N ASP A 74 18.39 2.28 2.91
CA ASP A 74 19.15 1.73 4.05
C ASP A 74 20.25 0.74 3.59
N LEU A 75 20.10 0.11 2.43
CA LEU A 75 21.16 -0.70 1.84
C LEU A 75 22.27 0.19 1.29
N GLU A 76 21.92 1.27 0.61
CA GLU A 76 22.89 2.21 0.00
C GLU A 76 23.71 2.97 1.04
N ASP A 77 23.13 3.32 2.19
CA ASP A 77 23.80 4.06 3.26
C ASP A 77 24.44 3.15 4.35
N GLY A 78 24.34 1.82 4.20
CA GLY A 78 24.90 0.82 5.14
C GLY A 78 24.09 0.65 6.43
N THR A 79 22.92 1.26 6.56
CA THR A 79 22.06 1.13 7.74
C THR A 79 21.55 -0.31 7.91
N LEU A 80 21.32 -1.04 6.78
CA LEU A 80 20.92 -2.45 6.84
C LEU A 80 22.01 -3.34 7.45
N ASP A 81 23.29 -3.10 7.13
CA ASP A 81 24.43 -3.81 7.73
C ASP A 81 24.53 -3.53 9.22
N ALA A 82 24.33 -2.26 9.62
CA ALA A 82 24.32 -1.89 11.03
C ALA A 82 23.15 -2.57 11.79
N TYR A 83 21.99 -2.72 11.16
CA TYR A 83 20.87 -3.47 11.75
C TYR A 83 21.19 -4.96 11.88
N ALA A 84 21.79 -5.58 10.88
CA ALA A 84 22.21 -6.99 10.95
C ALA A 84 23.19 -7.24 12.10
N GLY A 85 24.13 -6.30 12.34
CA GLY A 85 25.07 -6.36 13.46
C GLY A 85 24.49 -6.01 14.83
N SER A 86 23.30 -5.43 14.91
CA SER A 86 22.70 -4.91 16.16
C SER A 86 22.03 -5.97 17.04
N GLY A 87 21.87 -7.22 16.54
CA GLY A 87 21.13 -8.29 17.22
C GLY A 87 19.61 -8.16 17.18
N VAL A 88 19.07 -7.17 16.46
CA VAL A 88 17.63 -7.06 16.20
C VAL A 88 17.26 -8.01 15.08
N ALA A 89 16.20 -8.82 15.27
CA ALA A 89 15.74 -9.73 14.23
C ALA A 89 15.34 -8.96 12.96
N MET A 90 15.80 -9.40 11.80
CA MET A 90 15.54 -8.76 10.50
C MET A 90 14.03 -8.71 10.19
N GLU A 91 13.25 -9.70 10.64
CA GLU A 91 11.80 -9.74 10.57
C GLU A 91 11.17 -8.56 11.33
N GLY A 92 11.73 -8.23 12.51
CA GLY A 92 11.31 -7.09 13.31
C GLY A 92 11.61 -5.75 12.66
N ILE A 93 12.71 -5.66 11.91
CA ILE A 93 13.07 -4.48 11.11
C ILE A 93 12.13 -4.35 9.92
N ALA A 94 11.92 -5.42 9.17
CA ALA A 94 11.05 -5.43 7.99
C ALA A 94 9.64 -4.99 8.33
N ILE A 95 9.02 -5.55 9.39
CA ILE A 95 7.65 -5.18 9.78
C ILE A 95 7.59 -3.76 10.33
N ALA A 96 8.58 -3.32 11.11
CA ALA A 96 8.63 -1.96 11.66
C ALA A 96 8.66 -0.90 10.54
N LYS A 97 9.49 -1.11 9.51
CA LYS A 97 9.57 -0.23 8.33
C LYS A 97 8.26 -0.25 7.53
N THR A 98 7.72 -1.43 7.26
CA THR A 98 6.45 -1.59 6.52
C THR A 98 5.30 -0.87 7.21
N LEU A 99 5.15 -1.03 8.52
CA LEU A 99 4.09 -0.37 9.30
C LEU A 99 4.30 1.14 9.38
N ALA A 100 5.54 1.62 9.52
CA ALA A 100 5.83 3.05 9.52
C ALA A 100 5.44 3.70 8.18
N HIS A 101 5.77 3.07 7.06
CA HIS A 101 5.41 3.55 5.73
C HIS A 101 3.91 3.43 5.45
N TRP A 102 3.25 2.37 5.93
CA TRP A 102 1.79 2.26 5.86
C TRP A 102 1.10 3.38 6.63
N LEU A 103 1.53 3.69 7.86
CA LEU A 103 0.98 4.81 8.63
C LEU A 103 1.26 6.16 7.95
N ALA A 104 2.45 6.34 7.38
CA ALA A 104 2.83 7.59 6.73
C ALA A 104 2.14 7.81 5.38
N THR A 105 1.76 6.74 4.66
CA THR A 105 1.25 6.85 3.28
C THR A 105 -0.07 6.11 3.09
N GLY A 106 -0.19 4.86 3.53
CA GLY A 106 -1.41 4.05 3.36
C GLY A 106 -2.62 4.64 4.09
N VAL A 107 -2.42 5.15 5.31
CA VAL A 107 -3.47 5.83 6.07
C VAL A 107 -3.91 7.12 5.37
N PRO A 108 -3.03 8.07 4.98
CA PRO A 108 -3.43 9.22 4.17
C PRO A 108 -4.16 8.87 2.86
N LEU A 109 -3.72 7.86 2.11
CA LEU A 109 -4.43 7.38 0.92
C LEU A 109 -5.86 6.97 1.26
N SER A 110 -6.03 6.23 2.36
CA SER A 110 -7.34 5.74 2.81
C SER A 110 -8.27 6.86 3.29
N LEU A 111 -7.72 7.92 3.89
CA LEU A 111 -8.49 9.07 4.34
C LEU A 111 -8.93 9.99 3.19
N VAL A 112 -8.17 10.03 2.10
CA VAL A 112 -8.52 10.78 0.88
C VAL A 112 -9.48 9.99 -0.01
N ALA A 113 -9.48 8.67 0.06
CA ALA A 113 -10.31 7.78 -0.77
C ALA A 113 -11.80 8.15 -0.82
N PRO A 114 -12.50 8.48 0.30
CA PRO A 114 -13.91 8.87 0.23
C PRO A 114 -14.16 10.17 -0.54
N ILE A 115 -13.22 11.10 -0.55
CA ILE A 115 -13.33 12.33 -1.35
C ILE A 115 -13.31 11.96 -2.84
N LEU A 116 -12.39 11.09 -3.23
CA LEU A 116 -12.28 10.63 -4.61
C LEU A 116 -13.46 9.74 -5.01
N TRP A 117 -14.00 8.95 -4.07
CA TRP A 117 -15.22 8.17 -4.25
C TRP A 117 -16.41 9.04 -4.63
N ILE A 118 -16.65 10.12 -3.87
CA ILE A 118 -17.74 11.08 -4.15
C ILE A 118 -17.52 11.78 -5.48
N MET A 119 -16.28 12.13 -5.80
CA MET A 119 -15.93 12.75 -7.09
C MET A 119 -16.22 11.82 -8.29
N LEU A 120 -16.06 10.50 -8.10
CA LEU A 120 -16.39 9.47 -9.07
C LEU A 120 -17.88 9.09 -9.06
N GLN A 121 -18.76 9.96 -8.53
CA GLN A 121 -20.21 9.78 -8.42
C GLN A 121 -20.64 8.63 -7.50
N GLY A 122 -19.76 8.20 -6.59
CA GLY A 122 -20.11 7.25 -5.56
C GLY A 122 -21.02 7.86 -4.50
N ALA A 123 -21.89 7.05 -3.89
CA ALA A 123 -22.84 7.49 -2.88
C ALA A 123 -22.10 7.96 -1.60
N PRO A 124 -22.34 9.20 -1.12
CA PRO A 124 -21.65 9.75 0.06
C PRO A 124 -21.86 8.93 1.34
N GLU A 125 -23.00 8.24 1.45
CA GLU A 125 -23.34 7.39 2.59
C GLU A 125 -22.36 6.21 2.78
N LEU A 126 -21.68 5.83 1.71
CA LEU A 126 -20.67 4.77 1.72
C LEU A 126 -19.27 5.27 2.14
N ALA A 127 -19.07 6.57 2.40
CA ALA A 127 -17.78 7.11 2.80
C ALA A 127 -17.11 6.35 3.97
N PRO A 128 -17.82 5.95 5.04
CA PRO A 128 -17.23 5.15 6.11
C PRO A 128 -16.77 3.76 5.63
N LEU A 129 -17.54 3.13 4.74
CA LEU A 129 -17.16 1.84 4.12
C LEU A 129 -15.91 2.00 3.24
N VAL A 130 -15.83 3.08 2.48
CA VAL A 130 -14.66 3.41 1.64
C VAL A 130 -13.41 3.56 2.51
N VAL A 131 -13.48 4.32 3.61
CA VAL A 131 -12.35 4.46 4.55
C VAL A 131 -11.93 3.10 5.10
N LEU A 132 -12.89 2.33 5.62
CA LEU A 132 -12.60 1.03 6.25
C LEU A 132 -11.95 0.07 5.25
N THR A 133 -12.56 -0.08 4.07
CA THR A 133 -12.07 -0.99 3.04
C THR A 133 -10.69 -0.57 2.54
N SER A 134 -10.47 0.74 2.34
CA SER A 134 -9.20 1.31 1.92
C SER A 134 -8.11 1.14 2.98
N LEU A 135 -8.41 1.30 4.27
CA LEU A 135 -7.45 1.05 5.36
C LEU A 135 -6.98 -0.40 5.38
N ILE A 136 -7.92 -1.33 5.28
CA ILE A 136 -7.61 -2.77 5.25
C ILE A 136 -6.83 -3.12 3.99
N GLY A 137 -7.28 -2.66 2.82
CA GLY A 137 -6.65 -2.97 1.54
C GLY A 137 -5.28 -2.31 1.39
N SER A 138 -5.09 -1.08 1.86
CA SER A 138 -3.76 -0.46 1.86
C SER A 138 -2.78 -1.21 2.76
N ALA A 139 -3.22 -1.76 3.91
CA ALA A 139 -2.37 -2.60 4.74
C ALA A 139 -1.91 -3.86 3.97
N ALA A 140 -2.79 -4.49 3.18
CA ALA A 140 -2.42 -5.59 2.30
C ALA A 140 -1.40 -5.15 1.23
N PHE A 141 -1.61 -4.00 0.59
CA PHE A 141 -0.68 -3.47 -0.41
C PHE A 141 0.71 -3.20 0.19
N PHE A 142 0.79 -2.58 1.36
CA PHE A 142 2.07 -2.28 2.00
C PHE A 142 2.79 -3.55 2.46
N THR A 143 2.09 -4.54 2.99
CA THR A 143 2.70 -5.81 3.40
C THR A 143 3.19 -6.64 2.22
N PHE A 144 2.41 -6.83 1.18
CA PHE A 144 2.87 -7.49 -0.05
C PHE A 144 3.92 -6.66 -0.79
N GLY A 145 3.77 -5.33 -0.82
CA GLY A 145 4.73 -4.41 -1.41
C GLY A 145 6.12 -4.51 -0.78
N SER A 146 6.19 -4.72 0.54
CA SER A 146 7.46 -4.86 1.24
C SER A 146 8.24 -6.11 0.80
N ILE A 147 7.57 -7.19 0.39
CA ILE A 147 8.23 -8.38 -0.17
C ILE A 147 8.94 -8.00 -1.48
N GLY A 148 8.23 -7.33 -2.40
CA GLY A 148 8.81 -6.88 -3.65
C GLY A 148 9.93 -5.87 -3.45
N ALA A 149 9.78 -4.95 -2.50
CA ALA A 149 10.80 -3.99 -2.13
C ALA A 149 12.08 -4.67 -1.62
N ALA A 150 11.94 -5.71 -0.78
CA ALA A 150 13.07 -6.48 -0.28
C ALA A 150 13.77 -7.30 -1.38
N LEU A 151 13.00 -7.93 -2.28
CA LEU A 151 13.55 -8.65 -3.43
C LEU A 151 14.28 -7.74 -4.42
N ALA A 152 13.89 -6.48 -4.50
CA ALA A 152 14.48 -5.49 -5.39
C ALA A 152 15.66 -4.73 -4.76
N ALA A 153 15.89 -4.89 -3.45
CA ALA A 153 16.98 -4.26 -2.74
C ALA A 153 18.33 -4.68 -3.36
N GLY A 154 19.17 -3.70 -3.66
CA GLY A 154 20.45 -3.93 -4.33
C GLY A 154 20.39 -4.12 -5.86
N VAL A 155 19.20 -4.19 -6.45
CA VAL A 155 19.05 -4.37 -7.90
C VAL A 155 19.00 -3.02 -8.61
N ARG A 156 19.87 -2.81 -9.60
CA ARG A 156 19.79 -1.64 -10.50
C ARG A 156 18.43 -1.66 -11.21
N ARG A 157 17.64 -0.58 -11.13
CA ARG A 157 16.26 -0.49 -11.64
C ARG A 157 15.26 -1.34 -10.85
N GLY A 158 15.40 -1.40 -9.52
CA GLY A 158 14.53 -2.16 -8.63
C GLY A 158 13.03 -1.84 -8.78
N GLY A 159 12.65 -0.61 -9.15
CA GLY A 159 11.24 -0.22 -9.31
C GLY A 159 10.44 -1.11 -10.26
N LEU A 160 11.02 -1.52 -11.40
CA LEU A 160 10.36 -2.46 -12.32
C LEU A 160 10.19 -3.85 -11.69
N LEU A 161 11.20 -4.32 -10.97
CA LEU A 161 11.15 -5.61 -10.28
C LEU A 161 10.11 -5.59 -9.16
N ILE A 162 10.02 -4.50 -8.40
CA ILE A 162 8.96 -4.30 -7.40
C ILE A 162 7.59 -4.46 -8.04
N ALA A 163 7.32 -3.73 -9.13
CA ALA A 163 6.03 -3.81 -9.80
C ALA A 163 5.71 -5.22 -10.29
N LEU A 164 6.67 -5.89 -10.96
CA LEU A 164 6.48 -7.26 -11.46
C LEU A 164 6.24 -8.28 -10.35
N ALA A 165 6.89 -8.14 -9.20
CA ALA A 165 6.74 -9.05 -8.08
C ALA A 165 5.46 -8.80 -7.28
N THR A 166 5.05 -7.52 -7.13
CA THR A 166 3.95 -7.15 -6.22
C THR A 166 2.60 -7.03 -6.89
N LEU A 167 2.52 -6.57 -8.15
CA LEU A 167 1.22 -6.39 -8.82
C LEU A 167 0.36 -7.67 -8.84
N PRO A 168 0.90 -8.87 -9.13
CA PRO A 168 0.11 -10.10 -9.03
C PRO A 168 -0.44 -10.36 -7.63
N LEU A 169 0.30 -10.01 -6.58
CA LEU A 169 -0.12 -10.15 -5.18
C LEU A 169 -1.18 -9.12 -4.78
N TYR A 170 -1.23 -7.98 -5.47
CA TYR A 170 -2.23 -6.93 -5.24
C TYR A 170 -3.59 -7.26 -5.84
N VAL A 171 -3.62 -8.06 -6.93
CA VAL A 171 -4.84 -8.36 -7.69
C VAL A 171 -5.98 -8.87 -6.82
N PRO A 172 -5.81 -9.87 -5.93
CA PRO A 172 -6.89 -10.33 -5.08
C PRO A 172 -7.48 -9.23 -4.20
N THR A 173 -6.62 -8.40 -3.61
CA THR A 173 -7.03 -7.27 -2.76
C THR A 173 -7.77 -6.21 -3.57
N MET A 174 -7.30 -5.88 -4.79
CA MET A 174 -7.99 -4.94 -5.67
C MET A 174 -9.38 -5.42 -6.06
N ILE A 175 -9.51 -6.70 -6.44
CA ILE A 175 -10.80 -7.29 -6.84
C ILE A 175 -11.78 -7.28 -5.66
N MET A 176 -11.36 -7.76 -4.49
CA MET A 176 -12.25 -7.85 -3.32
C MET A 176 -12.62 -6.48 -2.78
N GLY A 177 -11.67 -5.54 -2.78
CA GLY A 177 -11.93 -4.16 -2.37
C GLY A 177 -12.91 -3.44 -3.30
N ALA A 178 -12.73 -3.54 -4.61
CA ALA A 178 -13.67 -2.99 -5.58
C ALA A 178 -15.05 -3.66 -5.46
N ALA A 179 -15.08 -4.99 -5.32
CA ALA A 179 -16.33 -5.74 -5.12
C ALA A 179 -17.08 -5.31 -3.84
N THR A 180 -16.36 -4.95 -2.77
CA THR A 180 -16.98 -4.41 -1.54
C THR A 180 -17.72 -3.10 -1.83
N LEU A 181 -17.14 -2.21 -2.63
CA LEU A 181 -17.78 -0.94 -2.96
C LEU A 181 -18.95 -1.13 -3.93
N TYR A 182 -18.84 -2.05 -4.88
CA TYR A 182 -19.96 -2.42 -5.77
C TYR A 182 -21.13 -3.00 -4.98
N ALA A 183 -20.88 -3.95 -4.08
CA ALA A 183 -21.92 -4.52 -3.23
C ALA A 183 -22.61 -3.45 -2.38
N GLY A 184 -21.83 -2.56 -1.74
CA GLY A 184 -22.36 -1.44 -0.98
C GLY A 184 -23.22 -0.50 -1.82
N ALA A 185 -22.78 -0.15 -3.03
CA ALA A 185 -23.52 0.72 -3.95
C ALA A 185 -24.82 0.09 -4.46
N SER A 186 -24.88 -1.24 -4.58
CA SER A 186 -26.06 -2.01 -4.97
C SER A 186 -26.98 -2.35 -3.79
N GLY A 187 -26.63 -1.98 -2.55
CA GLY A 187 -27.38 -2.34 -1.35
C GLY A 187 -27.24 -3.81 -0.95
N GLU A 188 -26.24 -4.51 -1.48
CA GLU A 188 -25.95 -5.89 -1.17
C GLU A 188 -25.03 -6.02 0.06
N SER A 189 -24.93 -7.25 0.61
CA SER A 189 -24.05 -7.51 1.75
C SER A 189 -22.58 -7.37 1.38
N THR A 190 -21.88 -6.49 2.06
CA THR A 190 -20.42 -6.25 1.89
C THR A 190 -19.56 -7.18 2.74
N ALA A 191 -20.18 -7.99 3.61
CA ALA A 191 -19.46 -8.76 4.64
C ALA A 191 -18.43 -9.73 4.05
N THR A 192 -18.82 -10.52 3.05
CA THR A 192 -17.93 -11.53 2.46
C THR A 192 -16.71 -10.89 1.77
N THR A 193 -16.92 -9.88 0.95
CA THR A 193 -15.85 -9.20 0.20
C THR A 193 -14.92 -8.42 1.13
N LEU A 194 -15.48 -7.80 2.18
CA LEU A 194 -14.69 -7.12 3.21
C LEU A 194 -13.85 -8.11 4.03
N MET A 195 -14.42 -9.27 4.41
CA MET A 195 -13.68 -10.34 5.08
C MET A 195 -12.55 -10.89 4.21
N LEU A 196 -12.76 -11.05 2.91
CA LEU A 196 -11.71 -11.50 1.99
C LEU A 196 -10.60 -10.46 1.82
N THR A 197 -10.96 -9.16 1.78
CA THR A 197 -9.96 -8.08 1.81
C THR A 197 -9.16 -8.11 3.11
N GLY A 198 -9.82 -8.35 4.25
CA GLY A 198 -9.17 -8.52 5.55
C GLY A 198 -8.28 -9.75 5.61
N ALA A 199 -8.72 -10.87 5.04
CA ALA A 199 -7.91 -12.09 4.97
C ALA A 199 -6.62 -11.87 4.15
N ALA A 200 -6.68 -11.12 3.04
CA ALA A 200 -5.50 -10.74 2.28
C ALA A 200 -4.52 -9.89 3.12
N ALA A 201 -5.04 -8.92 3.88
CA ALA A 201 -4.21 -8.10 4.76
C ALA A 201 -3.55 -8.93 5.88
N MET A 202 -4.29 -9.84 6.50
CA MET A 202 -3.76 -10.75 7.53
C MET A 202 -2.71 -11.71 6.96
N LEU A 203 -2.95 -12.23 5.76
CA LEU A 203 -1.98 -13.08 5.07
C LEU A 203 -0.68 -12.31 4.76
N GLY A 204 -0.81 -11.08 4.25
CA GLY A 204 0.33 -10.19 4.04
C GLY A 204 1.11 -9.94 5.32
N LEU A 205 0.43 -9.60 6.43
CA LEU A 205 1.05 -9.39 7.73
C LEU A 205 1.77 -10.64 8.26
N ALA A 206 1.20 -11.82 8.04
CA ALA A 206 1.80 -13.07 8.50
C ALA A 206 3.05 -13.47 7.69
N ILE A 207 3.05 -13.24 6.37
CA ILE A 207 4.11 -13.73 5.47
C ILE A 207 5.20 -12.69 5.25
N SER A 208 4.84 -11.40 5.12
CA SER A 208 5.78 -10.37 4.65
C SER A 208 7.01 -10.19 5.53
N PRO A 209 6.95 -10.24 6.88
CA PRO A 209 8.16 -10.06 7.69
C PRO A 209 9.22 -11.12 7.41
N PHE A 210 8.80 -12.37 7.24
CA PHE A 210 9.70 -13.49 6.99
C PHE A 210 10.24 -13.46 5.56
N ALA A 211 9.36 -13.26 4.57
CA ALA A 211 9.76 -13.21 3.17
C ALA A 211 10.71 -12.02 2.89
N ALA A 212 10.39 -10.83 3.44
CA ALA A 212 11.26 -9.67 3.31
C ALA A 212 12.60 -9.87 4.03
N ALA A 213 12.60 -10.43 5.24
CA ALA A 213 13.84 -10.70 5.98
C ALA A 213 14.75 -11.69 5.25
N MET A 214 14.20 -12.74 4.64
CA MET A 214 14.98 -13.68 3.82
C MET A 214 15.63 -12.99 2.63
N ALA A 215 14.87 -12.17 1.90
CA ALA A 215 15.38 -11.44 0.74
C ALA A 215 16.47 -10.42 1.15
N LEU A 216 16.28 -9.69 2.25
CA LEU A 216 17.26 -8.72 2.73
C LEU A 216 18.56 -9.38 3.20
N ARG A 217 18.52 -10.55 3.83
CA ARG A 217 19.74 -11.29 4.20
C ARG A 217 20.58 -11.63 2.97
N THR A 218 19.95 -12.04 1.86
CA THR A 218 20.69 -12.33 0.61
C THR A 218 21.20 -11.07 -0.10
N ALA A 219 20.70 -9.90 0.24
CA ALA A 219 21.16 -8.63 -0.34
C ALA A 219 22.37 -8.04 0.42
N ILE A 220 22.58 -8.47 1.68
CA ILE A 220 23.68 -8.03 2.54
C ILE A 220 24.91 -8.95 2.40
N ASP A 221 24.70 -10.24 2.08
CA ASP A 221 25.77 -11.23 1.83
C ASP A 221 26.48 -10.99 0.48
#